data_d2017bb1a83b70c72ffb39c413777259
#
_entry.id   d2017bb1a83b70c72ffb39c413777259
#
_cell.length_a   1.000
_cell.length_b   1.000
_cell.length_c   1.000
_cell.angle_alpha   90.00
_cell.angle_beta   90.00
_cell.angle_gamma   90.00
#
_symmetry.space_group_name_H-M   'P 1'
#
loop_
_entity.id
_entity.type
_entity.pdbx_description
1 polymer ?
#
loop_
_entity_poly.entity_id
_entity_poly.type
_entity_poly.pdbx_seq_one_letter_code
_entity_poly.pdbx_strand_id
1 'polypeptide(L)'
;MPNDKNPIIELKNATKVIENGDERKVILDDVSLKIFDKDFITILGGNGAGKSTLFNAISGTLTLTSGSVFIKGNDVTNHSPEKRAAAISRVFQDPKVGTAPRMTVAENIAIAALRGQRRSLRLRNIAKYKESFASLAEQIGNGLEKHLDTPTGNLSGGQRQALSLLMATIVPPDLLLLDEHTAALDPKTSVALMQLTDDLVTSKDLTALMITHHMEDALKYGNRLIVMKDGQIVQDLPTSEKEQMKLED
;
A
#
# COMPACT_ATOMS: atom_id res chain seq x y z
N MET A 1 12.25 24.94 11.05
CA MET A 1 11.59 24.56 12.33
C MET A 1 11.07 23.16 12.15
N PRO A 2 11.31 22.20 13.04
CA PRO A 2 10.73 20.88 12.92
C PRO A 2 9.21 21.01 13.00
N ASN A 3 8.53 20.41 12.04
CA ASN A 3 7.08 20.43 11.91
C ASN A 3 6.45 19.78 13.15
N ASP A 4 5.72 20.53 13.94
CA ASP A 4 4.97 20.07 15.13
C ASP A 4 3.75 19.20 14.78
N LYS A 5 3.76 18.58 13.60
CA LYS A 5 2.71 17.68 13.15
C LYS A 5 2.92 16.31 13.77
N ASN A 6 1.90 15.81 14.47
CA ASN A 6 1.90 14.42 14.93
C ASN A 6 1.93 13.47 13.74
N PRO A 7 2.77 12.43 13.74
CA PRO A 7 2.80 11.44 12.67
C PRO A 7 1.49 10.65 12.63
N ILE A 8 1.05 10.31 11.41
CA ILE A 8 -0.09 9.41 11.21
C ILE A 8 0.32 7.98 11.57
N ILE A 9 1.54 7.58 11.15
CA ILE A 9 2.13 6.29 11.50
C ILE A 9 3.50 6.55 12.14
N GLU A 10 3.78 5.85 13.23
CA GLU A 10 5.10 5.88 13.87
C GLU A 10 5.55 4.46 14.22
N LEU A 11 6.72 4.08 13.77
CA LEU A 11 7.45 2.91 14.25
C LEU A 11 8.54 3.38 15.21
N LYS A 12 8.70 2.70 16.34
CA LYS A 12 9.75 2.95 17.32
C LYS A 12 10.55 1.69 17.58
N ASN A 13 11.83 1.73 17.21
CA ASN A 13 12.81 0.66 17.44
C ASN A 13 12.28 -0.72 17.00
N ALA A 14 11.60 -0.76 15.84
CA ALA A 14 10.94 -1.97 15.34
C ALA A 14 11.98 -3.00 14.91
N THR A 15 12.01 -4.12 15.62
CA THR A 15 12.93 -5.22 15.36
C THR A 15 12.16 -6.51 15.09
N LYS A 16 12.57 -7.23 14.05
CA LYS A 16 12.08 -8.58 13.77
C LYS A 16 13.22 -9.55 13.58
N VAL A 17 13.23 -10.56 14.44
CA VAL A 17 14.12 -11.70 14.37
C VAL A 17 13.32 -12.93 13.98
N ILE A 18 13.87 -13.74 13.08
CA ILE A 18 13.35 -15.07 12.76
C ILE A 18 14.38 -16.07 13.26
N GLU A 19 13.93 -17.04 14.05
CA GLU A 19 14.73 -18.15 14.55
C GLU A 19 14.25 -19.42 13.86
N ASN A 20 15.17 -20.15 13.26
CA ASN A 20 14.90 -21.43 12.60
C ASN A 20 15.97 -22.43 13.02
N GLY A 21 15.67 -23.20 14.08
CA GLY A 21 16.67 -24.04 14.74
C GLY A 21 17.80 -23.20 15.35
N ASP A 22 19.03 -23.49 14.96
CA ASP A 22 20.22 -22.76 15.44
C ASP A 22 20.50 -21.46 14.65
N GLU A 23 19.78 -21.22 13.56
CA GLU A 23 19.94 -19.99 12.76
C GLU A 23 19.05 -18.87 13.30
N ARG A 24 19.69 -17.74 13.60
CA ARG A 24 19.03 -16.50 13.99
C ARG A 24 19.28 -15.44 12.92
N LYS A 25 18.21 -14.96 12.27
CA LYS A 25 18.27 -13.93 11.24
C LYS A 25 17.48 -12.69 11.67
N VAL A 26 18.17 -11.55 11.72
CA VAL A 26 17.52 -10.25 11.91
C VAL A 26 17.00 -9.78 10.56
N ILE A 27 15.70 -9.48 10.45
CA ILE A 27 15.06 -9.05 9.21
C ILE A 27 14.70 -7.57 9.26
N LEU A 28 14.32 -7.05 10.44
CA LEU A 28 14.26 -5.62 10.74
C LEU A 28 15.15 -5.39 11.96
N ASP A 29 16.00 -4.39 11.89
CA ASP A 29 16.99 -4.08 12.91
C ASP A 29 16.82 -2.62 13.35
N ASP A 30 16.18 -2.43 14.49
CA ASP A 30 15.98 -1.14 15.16
C ASP A 30 15.37 -0.04 14.27
N VAL A 31 14.40 -0.40 13.45
CA VAL A 31 13.79 0.54 12.49
C VAL A 31 12.88 1.51 13.22
N SER A 32 13.19 2.82 13.12
CA SER A 32 12.35 3.91 13.56
C SER A 32 11.94 4.77 12.36
N LEU A 33 10.63 5.00 12.19
CA LEU A 33 10.09 5.72 11.04
C LEU A 33 8.85 6.52 11.46
N LYS A 34 8.79 7.78 11.03
CA LYS A 34 7.60 8.64 11.15
C LYS A 34 7.07 8.97 9.77
N ILE A 35 5.76 8.76 9.59
CA ILE A 35 5.04 9.06 8.37
C ILE A 35 4.01 10.13 8.72
N PHE A 36 4.05 11.23 7.99
CA PHE A 36 3.16 12.37 8.22
C PHE A 36 2.02 12.39 7.21
N ASP A 37 1.02 13.21 7.50
CA ASP A 37 -0.12 13.41 6.60
C ASP A 37 0.36 13.88 5.22
N LYS A 38 -0.15 13.25 4.17
CA LYS A 38 0.19 13.48 2.76
C LYS A 38 1.63 13.15 2.38
N ASP A 39 2.37 12.41 3.21
CA ASP A 39 3.61 11.81 2.77
C ASP A 39 3.30 10.77 1.68
N PHE A 40 3.94 10.90 0.52
CA PHE A 40 4.03 9.83 -0.46
C PHE A 40 5.49 9.37 -0.53
N ILE A 41 5.78 8.31 0.22
CA ILE A 41 7.14 7.80 0.43
C ILE A 41 7.39 6.64 -0.52
N THR A 42 8.48 6.71 -1.28
CA THR A 42 9.00 5.58 -2.04
C THR A 42 10.07 4.85 -1.23
N ILE A 43 10.07 3.52 -1.27
CA ILE A 43 11.00 2.67 -0.53
C ILE A 43 11.80 1.84 -1.53
N LEU A 44 13.11 2.05 -1.55
CA LEU A 44 14.09 1.29 -2.31
C LEU A 44 14.88 0.33 -1.42
N GLY A 45 15.44 -0.69 -2.02
CA GLY A 45 16.37 -1.62 -1.38
C GLY A 45 16.42 -2.94 -2.13
N GLY A 46 17.49 -3.68 -1.96
CA GLY A 46 17.68 -4.99 -2.56
C GLY A 46 16.71 -6.05 -2.02
N ASN A 47 16.75 -7.24 -2.62
CA ASN A 47 16.02 -8.39 -2.10
C ASN A 47 16.52 -8.74 -0.70
N GLY A 48 15.61 -8.96 0.23
CA GLY A 48 15.97 -9.26 1.63
C GLY A 48 16.28 -8.02 2.49
N ALA A 49 16.21 -6.79 1.96
CA ALA A 49 16.45 -5.57 2.72
C ALA A 49 15.43 -5.28 3.84
N GLY A 50 14.35 -6.07 3.96
CA GLY A 50 13.34 -5.90 5.01
C GLY A 50 12.08 -5.14 4.58
N LYS A 51 11.96 -4.67 3.33
CA LYS A 51 10.85 -3.83 2.84
C LYS A 51 9.46 -4.45 3.08
N SER A 52 9.24 -5.68 2.59
CA SER A 52 7.95 -6.36 2.78
C SER A 52 7.70 -6.72 4.24
N THR A 53 8.76 -6.96 5.03
CA THR A 53 8.67 -7.16 6.49
C THR A 53 8.22 -5.88 7.19
N LEU A 54 8.72 -4.72 6.77
CA LEU A 54 8.27 -3.42 7.25
C LEU A 54 6.77 -3.22 6.97
N PHE A 55 6.30 -3.52 5.74
CA PHE A 55 4.88 -3.46 5.38
C PHE A 55 4.03 -4.41 6.22
N ASN A 56 4.51 -5.64 6.45
CA ASN A 56 3.84 -6.63 7.28
C ASN A 56 3.77 -6.19 8.75
N ALA A 57 4.80 -5.53 9.28
CA ALA A 57 4.80 -4.97 10.63
C ALA A 57 3.79 -3.82 10.76
N ILE A 58 3.75 -2.90 9.78
CA ILE A 58 2.80 -1.78 9.76
C ILE A 58 1.36 -2.30 9.65
N SER A 59 1.08 -3.23 8.74
CA SER A 59 -0.27 -3.80 8.52
C SER A 59 -0.73 -4.75 9.61
N GLY A 60 0.17 -5.20 10.50
CA GLY A 60 -0.12 -6.16 11.59
C GLY A 60 -0.18 -7.62 11.15
N THR A 61 0.19 -7.93 9.89
CA THR A 61 0.31 -9.32 9.42
C THR A 61 1.54 -10.03 9.98
N LEU A 62 2.45 -9.27 10.58
CA LEU A 62 3.64 -9.78 11.26
C LEU A 62 3.78 -9.12 12.62
N THR A 63 4.03 -9.92 13.65
CA THR A 63 4.34 -9.46 15.00
C THR A 63 5.82 -9.17 15.12
N LEU A 64 6.17 -7.98 15.66
CA LEU A 64 7.54 -7.59 15.95
C LEU A 64 8.13 -8.46 17.08
N THR A 65 9.44 -8.61 17.10
CA THR A 65 10.18 -9.20 18.23
C THR A 65 10.33 -8.17 19.36
N SER A 66 10.58 -6.90 18.99
CA SER A 66 10.60 -5.76 19.92
C SER A 66 10.26 -4.47 19.18
N GLY A 67 10.03 -3.39 19.92
CA GLY A 67 9.60 -2.11 19.38
C GLY A 67 8.08 -1.99 19.31
N SER A 68 7.60 -0.87 18.74
CA SER A 68 6.17 -0.53 18.74
C SER A 68 5.73 0.14 17.45
N VAL A 69 4.43 -0.02 17.13
CA VAL A 69 3.75 0.62 15.98
C VAL A 69 2.59 1.45 16.50
N PHE A 70 2.54 2.71 16.09
CA PHE A 70 1.47 3.63 16.45
C PHE A 70 0.73 4.10 15.20
N ILE A 71 -0.60 4.20 15.30
CA ILE A 71 -1.47 4.83 14.30
C ILE A 71 -2.17 6.01 14.97
N LYS A 72 -1.92 7.24 14.50
CA LYS A 72 -2.48 8.47 15.07
C LYS A 72 -2.26 8.55 16.60
N GLY A 73 -1.06 8.19 17.04
CA GLY A 73 -0.67 8.19 18.45
C GLY A 73 -1.18 7.02 19.29
N ASN A 74 -2.04 6.15 18.75
CA ASN A 74 -2.53 4.96 19.45
C ASN A 74 -1.58 3.78 19.21
N ASP A 75 -1.16 3.11 20.27
CA ASP A 75 -0.37 1.89 20.16
C ASP A 75 -1.22 0.75 19.57
N VAL A 76 -0.79 0.26 18.42
CA VAL A 76 -1.45 -0.83 17.70
C VAL A 76 -0.54 -2.05 17.55
N THR A 77 0.58 -2.09 18.26
CA THR A 77 1.63 -3.11 18.14
C THR A 77 1.06 -4.53 18.15
N ASN A 78 0.11 -4.80 19.05
CA ASN A 78 -0.52 -6.11 19.22
C ASN A 78 -1.91 -6.21 18.56
N HIS A 79 -2.30 -5.23 17.73
CA HIS A 79 -3.56 -5.29 17.00
C HIS A 79 -3.43 -6.20 15.77
N SER A 80 -4.43 -7.05 15.57
CA SER A 80 -4.52 -7.90 14.38
C SER A 80 -4.71 -7.07 13.09
N PRO A 81 -4.41 -7.65 11.91
CA PRO A 81 -4.62 -6.98 10.62
C PRO A 81 -6.05 -6.46 10.43
N GLU A 82 -7.06 -7.22 10.90
CA GLU A 82 -8.47 -6.85 10.78
C GLU A 82 -8.79 -5.56 11.56
N LYS A 83 -8.18 -5.37 12.72
CA LYS A 83 -8.33 -4.14 13.52
C LYS A 83 -7.64 -2.94 12.87
N ARG A 84 -6.52 -3.17 12.18
CA ARG A 84 -5.79 -2.11 11.46
C ARG A 84 -6.37 -1.81 10.08
N ALA A 85 -7.15 -2.73 9.49
CA ALA A 85 -7.72 -2.59 8.15
C ALA A 85 -8.67 -1.39 7.97
N ALA A 86 -9.19 -0.83 9.06
CA ALA A 86 -9.96 0.42 9.01
C ALA A 86 -9.08 1.62 8.61
N ALA A 87 -7.84 1.65 9.11
CA ALA A 87 -6.87 2.74 8.90
C ALA A 87 -5.90 2.46 7.73
N ILE A 88 -5.55 1.19 7.49
CA ILE A 88 -4.53 0.79 6.52
C ILE A 88 -5.14 0.01 5.38
N SER A 89 -4.82 0.40 4.14
CA SER A 89 -5.09 -0.37 2.92
C SER A 89 -3.79 -0.86 2.31
N ARG A 90 -3.85 -2.00 1.61
CA ARG A 90 -2.70 -2.55 0.90
C ARG A 90 -3.08 -3.02 -0.50
N VAL A 91 -2.27 -2.64 -1.48
CA VAL A 91 -2.25 -3.21 -2.82
C VAL A 91 -1.05 -4.15 -2.89
N PHE A 92 -1.30 -5.41 -3.22
CA PHE A 92 -0.29 -6.47 -3.24
C PHE A 92 0.38 -6.57 -4.60
N GLN A 93 1.58 -7.13 -4.65
CA GLN A 93 2.29 -7.44 -5.88
C GLN A 93 1.49 -8.40 -6.77
N ASP A 94 0.93 -9.48 -6.18
CA ASP A 94 -0.03 -10.35 -6.89
C ASP A 94 -1.47 -9.85 -6.63
N PRO A 95 -2.15 -9.33 -7.67
CA PRO A 95 -3.52 -8.83 -7.53
C PRO A 95 -4.54 -9.90 -7.15
N LYS A 96 -4.19 -11.19 -7.26
CA LYS A 96 -5.06 -12.29 -6.82
C LYS A 96 -5.25 -12.30 -5.31
N VAL A 97 -4.27 -11.82 -4.56
CA VAL A 97 -4.34 -11.77 -3.09
C VAL A 97 -5.37 -10.73 -2.62
N GLY A 98 -5.51 -9.61 -3.36
CA GLY A 98 -6.39 -8.50 -3.00
C GLY A 98 -7.83 -8.64 -3.50
N THR A 99 -8.17 -9.66 -4.30
CA THR A 99 -9.48 -9.81 -4.94
C THR A 99 -10.10 -11.18 -4.69
N ALA A 100 -11.44 -11.26 -4.69
CA ALA A 100 -12.19 -12.50 -4.62
C ALA A 100 -12.49 -13.01 -6.06
N PRO A 101 -11.74 -14.01 -6.59
CA PRO A 101 -11.73 -14.33 -8.03
C PRO A 101 -13.05 -14.87 -8.58
N ARG A 102 -13.90 -15.45 -7.71
CA ARG A 102 -15.23 -15.96 -8.07
C ARG A 102 -16.32 -14.91 -8.03
N MET A 103 -16.06 -13.77 -7.41
CA MET A 103 -16.98 -12.64 -7.31
C MET A 103 -16.78 -11.68 -8.47
N THR A 104 -17.84 -11.01 -8.88
CA THR A 104 -17.79 -9.99 -9.92
C THR A 104 -17.00 -8.76 -9.47
N VAL A 105 -16.61 -7.90 -10.41
CA VAL A 105 -15.98 -6.60 -10.12
C VAL A 105 -16.87 -5.78 -9.19
N ALA A 106 -18.17 -5.67 -9.48
CA ALA A 106 -19.10 -4.91 -8.65
C ALA A 106 -19.21 -5.45 -7.21
N GLU A 107 -19.18 -6.78 -7.04
CA GLU A 107 -19.21 -7.41 -5.72
C GLU A 107 -17.91 -7.15 -4.93
N ASN A 108 -16.76 -7.21 -5.59
CA ASN A 108 -15.48 -6.87 -4.97
C ASN A 108 -15.45 -5.40 -4.51
N ILE A 109 -15.88 -4.46 -5.37
CA ILE A 109 -15.99 -3.04 -5.02
C ILE A 109 -16.95 -2.84 -3.84
N ALA A 110 -18.11 -3.53 -3.85
CA ALA A 110 -19.11 -3.43 -2.77
C ALA A 110 -18.55 -3.91 -1.42
N ILE A 111 -17.69 -4.94 -1.40
CA ILE A 111 -17.00 -5.39 -0.18
C ILE A 111 -16.01 -4.34 0.29
N ALA A 112 -15.19 -3.80 -0.62
CA ALA A 112 -14.19 -2.80 -0.30
C ALA A 112 -14.81 -1.51 0.26
N ALA A 113 -15.96 -1.09 -0.27
CA ALA A 113 -16.71 0.09 0.19
C ALA A 113 -17.22 -0.03 1.64
N LEU A 114 -17.18 -1.22 2.22
CA LEU A 114 -17.58 -1.46 3.61
C LEU A 114 -16.40 -1.56 4.59
N ARG A 115 -15.21 -1.24 4.13
CA ARG A 115 -14.02 -1.21 4.99
C ARG A 115 -14.25 -0.31 6.20
N GLY A 116 -13.86 -0.78 7.39
CA GLY A 116 -14.04 -0.06 8.65
C GLY A 116 -15.48 -0.03 9.20
N GLN A 117 -16.47 -0.54 8.46
CA GLN A 117 -17.85 -0.57 8.93
C GLN A 117 -18.16 -1.87 9.70
N ARG A 118 -19.09 -1.79 10.65
CA ARG A 118 -19.59 -2.98 11.35
C ARG A 118 -20.30 -3.91 10.36
N ARG A 119 -19.98 -5.20 10.41
CA ARG A 119 -20.65 -6.22 9.59
C ARG A 119 -22.11 -6.31 9.99
N SER A 120 -23.01 -6.29 9.00
CA SER A 120 -24.45 -6.53 9.19
C SER A 120 -24.98 -7.52 8.16
N LEU A 121 -26.02 -8.29 8.51
CA LEU A 121 -26.69 -9.24 7.62
C LEU A 121 -27.69 -8.57 6.66
N ARG A 122 -27.43 -7.33 6.24
CA ARG A 122 -28.31 -6.64 5.29
C ARG A 122 -28.03 -7.13 3.87
N LEU A 123 -29.11 -7.42 3.14
CA LEU A 123 -29.04 -7.68 1.71
C LEU A 123 -28.48 -6.45 0.99
N ARG A 124 -27.41 -6.65 0.22
CA ARG A 124 -26.76 -5.58 -0.53
C ARG A 124 -27.40 -5.49 -1.90
N ASN A 125 -28.05 -4.36 -2.18
CA ASN A 125 -28.55 -4.08 -3.52
C ASN A 125 -27.41 -3.54 -4.38
N ILE A 126 -26.56 -4.44 -4.90
CA ILE A 126 -25.41 -4.10 -5.75
C ILE A 126 -25.87 -3.37 -7.02
N ALA A 127 -27.03 -3.72 -7.56
CA ALA A 127 -27.60 -3.09 -8.73
C ALA A 127 -27.79 -1.57 -8.55
N LYS A 128 -28.15 -1.13 -7.35
CA LYS A 128 -28.33 0.29 -7.02
C LYS A 128 -27.04 1.11 -7.14
N TYR A 129 -25.88 0.46 -6.96
CA TYR A 129 -24.57 1.13 -6.93
C TYR A 129 -23.77 0.91 -8.21
N LYS A 130 -24.30 0.15 -9.20
CA LYS A 130 -23.57 -0.18 -10.42
C LYS A 130 -23.15 1.07 -11.21
N GLU A 131 -24.00 2.08 -11.31
CA GLU A 131 -23.67 3.31 -12.03
C GLU A 131 -22.51 4.06 -11.36
N SER A 132 -22.56 4.20 -10.02
CA SER A 132 -21.46 4.82 -9.29
C SER A 132 -20.16 3.98 -9.33
N PHE A 133 -20.28 2.66 -9.37
CA PHE A 133 -19.12 1.78 -9.55
C PHE A 133 -18.55 1.87 -10.97
N ALA A 134 -19.41 2.01 -11.99
CA ALA A 134 -18.97 2.25 -13.36
C ALA A 134 -18.20 3.57 -13.48
N SER A 135 -18.72 4.65 -12.94
CA SER A 135 -18.03 5.95 -12.91
C SER A 135 -16.68 5.91 -12.20
N LEU A 136 -16.57 5.17 -11.09
CA LEU A 136 -15.29 4.99 -10.40
C LEU A 136 -14.31 4.15 -11.23
N ALA A 137 -14.80 3.10 -11.88
CA ALA A 137 -13.97 2.24 -12.74
C ALA A 137 -13.53 2.97 -14.02
N GLU A 138 -14.36 3.87 -14.57
CA GLU A 138 -14.06 4.68 -15.75
C GLU A 138 -12.87 5.63 -15.50
N GLN A 139 -12.74 6.16 -14.28
CA GLN A 139 -11.59 7.00 -13.90
C GLN A 139 -10.24 6.29 -14.06
N ILE A 140 -10.24 4.97 -14.05
CA ILE A 140 -9.03 4.14 -14.25
C ILE A 140 -8.61 4.09 -15.72
N GLY A 141 -9.55 4.26 -16.67
CA GLY A 141 -9.24 4.37 -18.09
C GLY A 141 -8.74 3.08 -18.77
N ASN A 142 -8.95 1.89 -18.15
CA ASN A 142 -8.51 0.59 -18.68
C ASN A 142 -9.66 -0.34 -19.10
N GLY A 143 -10.88 0.19 -19.24
CA GLY A 143 -12.07 -0.55 -19.66
C GLY A 143 -12.75 -1.36 -18.55
N LEU A 144 -12.34 -1.20 -17.30
CA LEU A 144 -12.89 -1.95 -16.16
C LEU A 144 -14.40 -1.70 -15.97
N GLU A 145 -14.91 -0.53 -16.35
CA GLU A 145 -16.32 -0.14 -16.31
C GLU A 145 -17.22 -1.08 -17.11
N LYS A 146 -16.67 -1.72 -18.16
CA LYS A 146 -17.39 -2.68 -19.02
C LYS A 146 -17.45 -4.09 -18.41
N HIS A 147 -16.72 -4.32 -17.32
CA HIS A 147 -16.52 -5.63 -16.71
C HIS A 147 -17.17 -5.76 -15.32
N LEU A 148 -18.12 -4.88 -14.96
CA LEU A 148 -18.72 -4.88 -13.62
C LEU A 148 -19.37 -6.21 -13.22
N ASP A 149 -19.92 -6.94 -14.19
CA ASP A 149 -20.54 -8.26 -13.99
C ASP A 149 -19.60 -9.43 -14.28
N THR A 150 -18.34 -9.15 -14.62
CA THR A 150 -17.33 -10.17 -14.91
C THR A 150 -16.70 -10.64 -13.59
N PRO A 151 -16.58 -11.96 -13.34
CA PRO A 151 -15.78 -12.49 -12.25
C PRO A 151 -14.34 -11.98 -12.35
N THR A 152 -13.77 -11.50 -11.22
CA THR A 152 -12.44 -10.89 -11.25
C THR A 152 -11.33 -11.86 -11.65
N GLY A 153 -11.60 -13.18 -11.54
CA GLY A 153 -10.73 -14.23 -12.05
C GLY A 153 -10.51 -14.17 -13.57
N ASN A 154 -11.43 -13.58 -14.33
CA ASN A 154 -11.39 -13.47 -15.79
C ASN A 154 -10.80 -12.13 -16.29
N LEU A 155 -10.42 -11.23 -15.39
CA LEU A 155 -9.78 -9.97 -15.74
C LEU A 155 -8.32 -10.18 -16.17
N SER A 156 -7.79 -9.30 -17.03
CA SER A 156 -6.36 -9.22 -17.28
C SER A 156 -5.60 -8.84 -16.00
N GLY A 157 -4.29 -9.08 -15.96
CA GLY A 157 -3.43 -8.70 -14.83
C GLY A 157 -3.54 -7.21 -14.51
N GLY A 158 -3.44 -6.35 -15.52
CA GLY A 158 -3.55 -4.90 -15.36
C GLY A 158 -4.93 -4.43 -14.89
N GLN A 159 -6.01 -5.02 -15.42
CA GLN A 159 -7.37 -4.70 -14.97
C GLN A 159 -7.58 -5.11 -13.51
N ARG A 160 -7.07 -6.28 -13.12
CA ARG A 160 -7.20 -6.77 -11.74
C ARG A 160 -6.36 -5.92 -10.77
N GLN A 161 -5.18 -5.49 -11.19
CA GLN A 161 -4.34 -4.61 -10.38
C GLN A 161 -4.96 -3.22 -10.20
N ALA A 162 -5.52 -2.66 -11.26
CA ALA A 162 -6.26 -1.42 -11.21
C ALA A 162 -7.51 -1.52 -10.32
N LEU A 163 -8.24 -2.64 -10.39
CA LEU A 163 -9.33 -2.93 -9.46
C LEU A 163 -8.83 -2.97 -8.01
N SER A 164 -7.69 -3.62 -7.73
CA SER A 164 -7.10 -3.66 -6.39
C SER A 164 -6.78 -2.27 -5.85
N LEU A 165 -6.25 -1.39 -6.70
CA LEU A 165 -5.97 0.00 -6.35
C LEU A 165 -7.27 0.79 -6.07
N LEU A 166 -8.31 0.62 -6.91
CA LEU A 166 -9.63 1.21 -6.68
C LEU A 166 -10.22 0.76 -5.35
N MET A 167 -10.21 -0.55 -5.08
CA MET A 167 -10.71 -1.12 -3.83
C MET A 167 -9.96 -0.59 -2.61
N ALA A 168 -8.64 -0.38 -2.73
CA ALA A 168 -7.82 0.16 -1.65
C ALA A 168 -8.11 1.63 -1.34
N THR A 169 -8.62 2.40 -2.30
CA THR A 169 -8.79 3.86 -2.24
C THR A 169 -10.25 4.34 -2.26
N ILE A 170 -11.24 3.45 -2.48
CA ILE A 170 -12.67 3.79 -2.50
C ILE A 170 -13.16 4.35 -1.15
N VAL A 171 -12.65 3.80 -0.05
CA VAL A 171 -12.72 4.41 1.27
C VAL A 171 -11.32 4.92 1.57
N PRO A 172 -11.05 6.22 1.66
CA PRO A 172 -9.71 6.72 1.89
C PRO A 172 -9.09 6.11 3.15
N PRO A 173 -7.91 5.46 3.07
CA PRO A 173 -7.20 4.98 4.24
C PRO A 173 -6.40 6.11 4.90
N ASP A 174 -6.01 5.91 6.15
CA ASP A 174 -4.99 6.76 6.79
C ASP A 174 -3.60 6.49 6.19
N LEU A 175 -3.35 5.24 5.75
CA LEU A 175 -2.14 4.86 5.03
C LEU A 175 -2.45 3.86 3.92
N LEU A 176 -1.99 4.15 2.71
CA LEU A 176 -2.00 3.24 1.56
C LEU A 176 -0.62 2.58 1.41
N LEU A 177 -0.58 1.25 1.47
CA LEU A 177 0.62 0.46 1.21
C LEU A 177 0.58 -0.09 -0.21
N LEU A 178 1.58 0.22 -1.03
CA LEU A 178 1.73 -0.19 -2.42
C LEU A 178 2.95 -1.12 -2.52
N ASP A 179 2.72 -2.42 -2.59
CA ASP A 179 3.77 -3.44 -2.53
C ASP A 179 4.13 -3.92 -3.94
N GLU A 180 5.10 -3.27 -4.58
CA GLU A 180 5.59 -3.62 -5.93
C GLU A 180 4.45 -3.85 -6.94
N HIS A 181 3.40 -3.06 -6.84
CA HIS A 181 2.11 -3.30 -7.47
C HIS A 181 2.11 -3.23 -9.01
N THR A 182 3.23 -2.87 -9.61
CA THR A 182 3.42 -2.83 -11.08
C THR A 182 4.36 -3.93 -11.60
N ALA A 183 5.07 -4.65 -10.73
CA ALA A 183 6.17 -5.53 -11.13
C ALA A 183 5.75 -6.74 -12.01
N ALA A 184 4.49 -7.19 -11.88
CA ALA A 184 3.98 -8.33 -12.65
C ALA A 184 3.30 -7.94 -13.97
N LEU A 185 3.40 -6.67 -14.40
CA LEU A 185 2.71 -6.13 -15.57
C LEU A 185 3.69 -5.89 -16.73
N ASP A 186 3.14 -5.85 -17.95
CA ASP A 186 3.90 -5.39 -19.10
C ASP A 186 4.27 -3.90 -18.97
N PRO A 187 5.34 -3.42 -19.63
CA PRO A 187 5.86 -2.07 -19.44
C PRO A 187 4.82 -0.97 -19.68
N LYS A 188 3.96 -1.11 -20.71
CA LYS A 188 2.94 -0.11 -21.04
C LYS A 188 1.88 -0.02 -19.94
N THR A 189 1.39 -1.16 -19.49
CA THR A 189 0.39 -1.24 -18.41
C THR A 189 0.98 -0.77 -17.08
N SER A 190 2.26 -1.07 -16.81
CA SER A 190 2.97 -0.61 -15.62
C SER A 190 3.03 0.92 -15.55
N VAL A 191 3.44 1.58 -16.63
CA VAL A 191 3.49 3.06 -16.70
C VAL A 191 2.10 3.67 -16.51
N ALA A 192 1.07 3.11 -17.16
CA ALA A 192 -0.30 3.61 -17.02
C ALA A 192 -0.83 3.45 -15.57
N LEU A 193 -0.52 2.32 -14.92
CA LEU A 193 -0.94 2.08 -13.54
C LEU A 193 -0.19 2.97 -12.55
N MET A 194 1.11 3.23 -12.79
CA MET A 194 1.88 4.16 -11.96
C MET A 194 1.33 5.58 -12.05
N GLN A 195 1.00 6.06 -13.26
CA GLN A 195 0.37 7.37 -13.44
C GLN A 195 -0.98 7.44 -12.71
N LEU A 196 -1.84 6.42 -12.86
CA LEU A 196 -3.09 6.33 -12.13
C LEU A 196 -2.89 6.34 -10.61
N THR A 197 -1.85 5.67 -10.12
CA THR A 197 -1.51 5.64 -8.69
C THR A 197 -1.17 7.04 -8.19
N ASP A 198 -0.32 7.76 -8.92
CA ASP A 198 0.08 9.13 -8.59
C ASP A 198 -1.11 10.08 -8.60
N ASP A 199 -1.94 10.00 -9.64
CA ASP A 199 -3.16 10.80 -9.78
C ASP A 199 -4.14 10.57 -8.61
N LEU A 200 -4.33 9.31 -8.20
CA LEU A 200 -5.20 8.95 -7.08
C LEU A 200 -4.64 9.40 -5.73
N VAL A 201 -3.34 9.22 -5.51
CA VAL A 201 -2.69 9.65 -4.26
C VAL A 201 -2.76 11.17 -4.14
N THR A 202 -2.44 11.89 -5.22
CA THR A 202 -2.42 13.36 -5.24
C THR A 202 -3.83 13.95 -5.15
N SER A 203 -4.77 13.48 -5.99
CA SER A 203 -6.12 14.06 -6.07
C SER A 203 -6.96 13.81 -4.81
N LYS A 204 -6.68 12.73 -4.09
CA LYS A 204 -7.36 12.37 -2.83
C LYS A 204 -6.57 12.75 -1.57
N ASP A 205 -5.44 13.44 -1.72
CA ASP A 205 -4.56 13.80 -0.60
C ASP A 205 -4.20 12.59 0.29
N LEU A 206 -3.90 11.42 -0.33
CA LEU A 206 -3.62 10.21 0.43
C LEU A 206 -2.19 10.20 0.97
N THR A 207 -2.01 9.62 2.14
CA THR A 207 -0.68 9.23 2.64
C THR A 207 -0.36 7.84 2.12
N ALA A 208 0.79 7.65 1.47
CA ALA A 208 1.16 6.40 0.82
C ALA A 208 2.62 5.99 1.08
N LEU A 209 2.85 4.69 1.21
CA LEU A 209 4.16 4.07 1.11
C LEU A 209 4.17 3.14 -0.10
N MET A 210 5.18 3.28 -0.95
CA MET A 210 5.33 2.47 -2.15
C MET A 210 6.70 1.78 -2.17
N ILE A 211 6.69 0.46 -2.18
CA ILE A 211 7.88 -0.33 -2.49
C ILE A 211 8.01 -0.44 -4.00
N THR A 212 9.20 -0.11 -4.51
CA THR A 212 9.57 -0.32 -5.91
C THR A 212 11.00 -0.81 -6.03
N HIS A 213 11.29 -1.55 -7.11
CA HIS A 213 12.66 -1.93 -7.50
C HIS A 213 13.22 -1.00 -8.58
N HIS A 214 12.39 -0.14 -9.16
CA HIS A 214 12.79 0.77 -10.22
C HIS A 214 13.23 2.11 -9.62
N MET A 215 14.51 2.44 -9.77
CA MET A 215 15.08 3.71 -9.31
C MET A 215 14.36 4.90 -9.95
N GLU A 216 14.04 4.80 -11.25
CA GLU A 216 13.32 5.86 -11.99
C GLU A 216 11.97 6.17 -11.33
N ASP A 217 11.18 5.14 -10.99
CA ASP A 217 9.90 5.30 -10.30
C ASP A 217 10.08 5.91 -8.92
N ALA A 218 11.09 5.43 -8.18
CA ALA A 218 11.38 5.93 -6.85
C ALA A 218 11.78 7.41 -6.83
N LEU A 219 12.51 7.87 -7.86
CA LEU A 219 12.89 9.27 -8.00
C LEU A 219 11.74 10.13 -8.53
N LYS A 220 10.95 9.61 -9.48
CA LYS A 220 9.88 10.34 -10.13
C LYS A 220 8.66 10.57 -9.25
N TYR A 221 8.23 9.54 -8.50
CA TYR A 221 6.99 9.56 -7.72
C TYR A 221 7.25 9.80 -6.23
N GLY A 222 6.25 10.41 -5.57
CA GLY A 222 6.31 10.70 -4.14
C GLY A 222 7.21 11.88 -3.77
N ASN A 223 7.08 12.30 -2.52
CA ASN A 223 7.75 13.49 -1.96
C ASN A 223 8.88 13.15 -0.95
N ARG A 224 9.16 11.86 -0.73
CA ARG A 224 10.21 11.37 0.17
C ARG A 224 10.70 10.01 -0.29
N LEU A 225 12.01 9.75 -0.19
CA LEU A 225 12.63 8.49 -0.55
C LEU A 225 13.31 7.88 0.66
N ILE A 226 13.01 6.62 0.91
CA ILE A 226 13.68 5.79 1.93
C ILE A 226 14.47 4.69 1.24
N VAL A 227 15.72 4.50 1.66
CA VAL A 227 16.55 3.38 1.23
C VAL A 227 16.74 2.42 2.39
N MET A 228 16.38 1.15 2.16
CA MET A 228 16.57 0.08 3.13
C MET A 228 17.69 -0.87 2.70
N LYS A 229 18.51 -1.26 3.66
CA LYS A 229 19.57 -2.25 3.49
C LYS A 229 19.72 -3.06 4.77
N ASP A 230 19.84 -4.37 4.65
CA ASP A 230 20.10 -5.30 5.76
C ASP A 230 19.17 -5.09 6.99
N GLY A 231 17.89 -4.81 6.72
CA GLY A 231 16.87 -4.60 7.77
C GLY A 231 16.85 -3.22 8.38
N GLN A 232 17.68 -2.28 7.93
CA GLN A 232 17.78 -0.92 8.46
C GLN A 232 17.37 0.12 7.40
N ILE A 233 16.95 1.30 7.86
CA ILE A 233 16.82 2.50 7.03
C ILE A 233 18.20 3.16 6.98
N VAL A 234 18.84 3.14 5.81
CA VAL A 234 20.19 3.71 5.61
C VAL A 234 20.15 5.13 5.07
N GLN A 235 19.06 5.50 4.38
CA GLN A 235 18.82 6.87 3.91
C GLN A 235 17.33 7.22 4.06
N ASP A 236 17.07 8.47 4.36
CA ASP A 236 15.72 9.05 4.45
C ASP A 236 15.79 10.47 3.89
N LEU A 237 15.40 10.60 2.63
CA LEU A 237 15.63 11.77 1.78
C LEU A 237 14.33 12.52 1.54
N PRO A 238 14.20 13.76 2.04
CA PRO A 238 13.07 14.63 1.70
C PRO A 238 13.13 15.08 0.23
N THR A 239 12.05 15.68 -0.26
CA THR A 239 11.91 16.14 -1.65
C THR A 239 13.14 16.91 -2.15
N SER A 240 13.64 17.86 -1.35
CA SER A 240 14.76 18.72 -1.72
C SER A 240 16.07 17.98 -1.99
N GLU A 241 16.30 16.86 -1.31
CA GLU A 241 17.47 16.01 -1.50
C GLU A 241 17.21 14.99 -2.60
N LYS A 242 16.00 14.42 -2.64
CA LYS A 242 15.58 13.47 -3.68
C LYS A 242 15.68 14.05 -5.09
N GLU A 243 15.27 15.32 -5.29
CA GLU A 243 15.33 16.01 -6.59
C GLU A 243 16.77 16.26 -7.09
N GLN A 244 17.75 16.24 -6.20
CA GLN A 244 19.16 16.41 -6.54
C GLN A 244 19.85 15.09 -6.91
N MET A 245 19.22 13.94 -6.62
CA MET A 245 19.78 12.63 -6.96
C MET A 245 19.69 12.37 -8.46
N LYS A 246 20.76 11.80 -9.00
CA LYS A 246 20.81 11.29 -10.38
C LYS A 246 20.74 9.77 -10.36
N LEU A 247 20.37 9.18 -11.49
CA LEU A 247 20.33 7.73 -11.68
C LEU A 247 21.68 7.01 -11.46
N GLU A 248 22.76 7.79 -11.40
CA GLU A 248 24.14 7.30 -11.23
C GLU A 248 24.61 7.32 -9.76
N ASP A 249 23.81 7.88 -8.83
CA ASP A 249 24.07 7.97 -7.40
C ASP A 249 23.46 6.77 -6.64
#